data_f3af06e3fccac03978b80cd129e2de7d
#
_entry.id   f3af06e3fccac03978b80cd129e2de7d
#
_cell.length_a   1.000
_cell.length_b   1.000
_cell.length_c   1.000
_cell.angle_alpha   90.00
_cell.angle_beta   90.00
_cell.angle_gamma   90.00
#
_symmetry.space_group_name_H-M   'P 1'
#
loop_
_entity.id
_entity.type
_entity.pdbx_description
1 polymer ?
#
loop_
_entity_poly.entity_id
_entity_poly.type
_entity_poly.pdbx_seq_one_letter_code
_entity_poly.pdbx_strand_id
1 'polypeptide(L)'
;MILVDMTIVSVATPAILETYAPHGATVNDVIWVTSAYLLAYAVPILITGRLGDRIGPKRMYLGGLVVFTVASLWCGLSFALSTSIWMLVAARVLQGFGAAAVAPQTMAVITRIFPRESRGSAMSLWGATAGVATLVGPLLGGVLVDAAGWEWIFFINIPIGVVGLWLAWRLVPDLGVHEHSFDWLGVALSGVALLLLVFGIQEGHALDWNGTIIAMILGGLVVGAVFVWWQAKNTREPLMPLPLFRDRNFSLANVAIASVGFVFASMGFPLMLWAQLVRGDSPTQAGLLFAPMAVMSIVLAPLAGKLTDRVHPRILAGAGLAGVAVSLVLLASAIGPDTPLWQVLGAMALLGIGSSFVWAPLTTTANRNLPLHQAGAGSGIYNANRQVGSVVGAAAIAVLIDSRLAANGLGGGGGTSEASLGGTLPDAVHGAFSTAMSQAMFLLPAVLLVGLVAVVFFERPGHFGAAPAEPAPPAAH
;
A
#
# COMPACT_ATOMS: atom_id res chain seq x y z
N MET A 1 -12.11 -0.59 4.29
CA MET A 1 -11.95 0.46 5.29
C MET A 1 -10.52 1.04 5.29
N ILE A 2 -9.46 0.37 5.80
CA ILE A 2 -8.08 0.91 5.87
C ILE A 2 -7.57 1.41 4.51
N LEU A 3 -7.76 0.64 3.43
CA LEU A 3 -7.33 1.03 2.09
C LEU A 3 -8.14 2.18 1.49
N VAL A 4 -9.42 2.25 1.80
CA VAL A 4 -10.28 3.39 1.42
C VAL A 4 -9.83 4.64 2.17
N ASP A 5 -9.54 4.53 3.47
CA ASP A 5 -9.07 5.63 4.30
C ASP A 5 -7.75 6.25 3.80
N MET A 6 -6.85 5.42 3.24
CA MET A 6 -5.60 5.91 2.63
C MET A 6 -5.83 6.80 1.39
N THR A 7 -6.88 6.52 0.62
CA THR A 7 -7.14 7.20 -0.66
C THR A 7 -8.17 8.32 -0.54
N ILE A 8 -9.11 8.22 0.40
CA ILE A 8 -10.19 9.19 0.58
C ILE A 8 -9.68 10.55 1.08
N VAL A 9 -8.65 10.56 1.94
CA VAL A 9 -8.09 11.78 2.56
C VAL A 9 -7.45 12.70 1.52
N SER A 10 -6.86 12.14 0.45
CA SER A 10 -6.25 12.97 -0.61
C SER A 10 -7.25 13.89 -1.31
N VAL A 11 -8.51 13.47 -1.41
CA VAL A 11 -9.60 14.29 -1.99
C VAL A 11 -10.03 15.39 -1.03
N ALA A 12 -9.99 15.14 0.28
CA ALA A 12 -10.39 16.08 1.32
C ALA A 12 -9.31 17.12 1.66
N THR A 13 -8.07 16.95 1.16
CA THR A 13 -6.94 17.84 1.47
C THR A 13 -7.24 19.33 1.27
N PRO A 14 -7.86 19.77 0.14
CA PRO A 14 -8.19 21.18 -0.05
C PRO A 14 -9.22 21.69 0.98
N ALA A 15 -10.26 20.92 1.27
CA ALA A 15 -11.29 21.29 2.23
C ALA A 15 -10.76 21.36 3.68
N ILE A 16 -9.83 20.45 4.04
CA ILE A 16 -9.11 20.52 5.32
C ILE A 16 -8.29 21.81 5.39
N LEU A 17 -7.55 22.14 4.32
CA LEU A 17 -6.77 23.38 4.26
C LEU A 17 -7.69 24.61 4.43
N GLU A 18 -8.78 24.67 3.68
CA GLU A 18 -9.75 25.77 3.79
C GLU A 18 -10.27 25.96 5.22
N THR A 19 -10.52 24.86 5.92
CA THR A 19 -11.02 24.86 7.30
C THR A 19 -9.96 25.35 8.30
N TYR A 20 -8.70 24.91 8.17
CA TYR A 20 -7.65 25.19 9.15
C TYR A 20 -6.74 26.38 8.81
N ALA A 21 -6.69 26.86 7.55
CA ALA A 21 -5.88 28.00 7.13
C ALA A 21 -6.21 29.30 7.90
N PRO A 22 -7.48 29.65 8.19
CA PRO A 22 -7.80 30.81 9.03
C PRO A 22 -7.23 30.71 10.46
N HIS A 23 -6.85 29.52 10.90
CA HIS A 23 -6.27 29.24 12.22
C HIS A 23 -4.74 29.05 12.17
N GLY A 24 -4.12 29.43 11.04
CA GLY A 24 -2.66 29.43 10.88
C GLY A 24 -2.05 28.14 10.33
N ALA A 25 -2.86 27.18 9.86
CA ALA A 25 -2.33 25.98 9.22
C ALA A 25 -1.81 26.30 7.81
N THR A 26 -0.64 25.75 7.49
CA THR A 26 -0.02 25.81 6.16
C THR A 26 -0.35 24.58 5.33
N VAL A 27 -0.08 24.63 4.03
CA VAL A 27 -0.19 23.47 3.14
C VAL A 27 0.65 22.28 3.67
N ASN A 28 1.86 22.59 4.17
CA ASN A 28 2.75 21.58 4.74
C ASN A 28 2.14 20.89 5.97
N ASP A 29 1.44 21.62 6.83
CA ASP A 29 0.77 21.04 8.00
C ASP A 29 -0.37 20.09 7.58
N VAL A 30 -1.08 20.41 6.49
CA VAL A 30 -2.14 19.53 5.95
C VAL A 30 -1.55 18.25 5.34
N ILE A 31 -0.39 18.34 4.71
CA ILE A 31 0.32 17.13 4.20
C ILE A 31 0.62 16.17 5.35
N TRP A 32 0.94 16.69 6.55
CA TRP A 32 1.17 15.86 7.74
C TRP A 32 -0.05 15.01 8.16
N VAL A 33 -1.26 15.41 7.81
CA VAL A 33 -2.47 14.59 8.07
C VAL A 33 -2.37 13.21 7.39
N THR A 34 -1.80 13.17 6.18
CA THR A 34 -1.58 11.91 5.45
C THR A 34 -0.26 11.26 5.84
N SER A 35 0.83 12.04 5.92
CA SER A 35 2.18 11.54 6.23
C SER A 35 2.26 10.89 7.59
N ALA A 36 1.69 11.49 8.62
CA ALA A 36 1.69 10.95 9.97
C ALA A 36 0.97 9.59 10.07
N TYR A 37 -0.14 9.43 9.36
CA TYR A 37 -0.83 8.15 9.27
C TYR A 37 0.02 7.08 8.59
N LEU A 38 0.65 7.41 7.44
CA LEU A 38 1.47 6.46 6.70
C LEU A 38 2.71 6.04 7.50
N LEU A 39 3.34 6.97 8.22
CA LEU A 39 4.44 6.68 9.14
C LEU A 39 3.99 5.75 10.29
N ALA A 40 2.91 6.12 10.96
CA ALA A 40 2.34 5.34 12.07
C ALA A 40 1.78 3.98 11.62
N TYR A 41 1.47 3.82 10.34
CA TYR A 41 1.13 2.55 9.73
C TYR A 41 2.38 1.72 9.40
N ALA A 42 3.38 2.31 8.73
CA ALA A 42 4.53 1.58 8.20
C ALA A 42 5.49 1.10 9.30
N VAL A 43 5.76 1.95 10.29
CA VAL A 43 6.75 1.67 11.34
C VAL A 43 6.39 0.45 12.20
N PRO A 44 5.17 0.31 12.76
CA PRO A 44 4.86 -0.80 13.66
C PRO A 44 4.42 -2.08 12.95
N ILE A 45 4.32 -2.12 11.62
CA ILE A 45 3.72 -3.26 10.89
C ILE A 45 4.46 -4.59 11.11
N LEU A 46 5.78 -4.57 11.24
CA LEU A 46 6.59 -5.74 11.58
C LEU A 46 6.33 -6.20 13.02
N ILE A 47 6.24 -5.22 13.92
CA ILE A 47 6.00 -5.44 15.35
C ILE A 47 4.63 -6.07 15.56
N THR A 48 3.61 -5.49 14.93
CA THR A 48 2.22 -5.94 15.05
C THR A 48 1.99 -7.32 14.42
N GLY A 49 2.73 -7.65 13.35
CA GLY A 49 2.74 -8.99 12.78
C GLY A 49 3.21 -10.03 13.81
N ARG A 50 4.33 -9.78 14.46
CA ARG A 50 4.89 -10.68 15.49
C ARG A 50 4.06 -10.69 16.78
N LEU A 51 3.54 -9.54 17.17
CA LEU A 51 2.67 -9.42 18.34
C LEU A 51 1.37 -10.22 18.15
N GLY A 52 0.87 -10.29 16.93
CA GLY A 52 -0.27 -11.13 16.56
C GLY A 52 -0.01 -12.62 16.73
N ASP A 53 1.20 -13.10 16.47
CA ASP A 53 1.57 -14.50 16.75
C ASP A 53 1.57 -14.81 18.24
N ARG A 54 1.94 -13.84 19.09
CA ARG A 54 2.03 -13.96 20.55
C ARG A 54 0.69 -13.81 21.29
N ILE A 55 -0.09 -12.78 20.94
CA ILE A 55 -1.36 -12.44 21.62
C ILE A 55 -2.54 -13.18 20.99
N GLY A 56 -2.37 -13.63 19.77
CA GLY A 56 -3.40 -14.23 18.93
C GLY A 56 -3.88 -13.25 17.84
N PRO A 57 -3.96 -13.71 16.58
CA PRO A 57 -4.34 -12.87 15.46
C PRO A 57 -5.71 -12.23 15.61
N LYS A 58 -6.69 -12.96 16.16
CA LYS A 58 -8.04 -12.43 16.43
C LYS A 58 -8.03 -11.26 17.39
N ARG A 59 -7.36 -11.42 18.55
CA ARG A 59 -7.30 -10.36 19.56
C ARG A 59 -6.58 -9.13 19.05
N MET A 60 -5.48 -9.32 18.32
CA MET A 60 -4.73 -8.24 17.73
C MET A 60 -5.53 -7.52 16.63
N TYR A 61 -6.26 -8.28 15.79
CA TYR A 61 -7.16 -7.73 14.78
C TYR A 61 -8.28 -6.89 15.40
N LEU A 62 -8.98 -7.42 16.41
CA LEU A 62 -10.06 -6.72 17.10
C LEU A 62 -9.55 -5.47 17.81
N GLY A 63 -8.44 -5.56 18.54
CA GLY A 63 -7.82 -4.41 19.20
C GLY A 63 -7.43 -3.31 18.22
N GLY A 64 -6.78 -3.68 17.10
CA GLY A 64 -6.42 -2.76 16.04
C GLY A 64 -7.63 -2.09 15.39
N LEU A 65 -8.71 -2.84 15.17
CA LEU A 65 -9.94 -2.31 14.60
C LEU A 65 -10.68 -1.36 15.56
N VAL A 66 -10.64 -1.63 16.86
CA VAL A 66 -11.16 -0.71 17.90
C VAL A 66 -10.36 0.60 17.86
N VAL A 67 -9.02 0.51 17.93
CA VAL A 67 -8.14 1.69 17.89
C VAL A 67 -8.39 2.50 16.60
N PHE A 68 -8.48 1.85 15.46
CA PHE A 68 -8.75 2.51 14.18
C PHE A 68 -10.10 3.23 14.19
N THR A 69 -11.17 2.58 14.68
CA THR A 69 -12.53 3.13 14.69
C THR A 69 -12.65 4.31 15.64
N VAL A 70 -12.06 4.19 16.84
CA VAL A 70 -12.04 5.28 17.84
C VAL A 70 -11.21 6.46 17.32
N ALA A 71 -10.06 6.19 16.72
CA ALA A 71 -9.24 7.24 16.11
C ALA A 71 -9.95 7.92 14.94
N SER A 72 -10.73 7.19 14.12
CA SER A 72 -11.58 7.79 13.07
C SER A 72 -12.62 8.74 13.67
N LEU A 73 -13.27 8.35 14.77
CA LEU A 73 -14.18 9.27 15.47
C LEU A 73 -13.45 10.53 15.95
N TRP A 74 -12.24 10.36 16.49
CA TRP A 74 -11.42 11.49 16.91
C TRP A 74 -11.00 12.37 15.73
N CYS A 75 -10.62 11.80 14.57
CA CYS A 75 -10.33 12.57 13.36
C CYS A 75 -11.53 13.44 12.93
N GLY A 76 -12.73 12.85 12.88
CA GLY A 76 -13.94 13.59 12.50
C GLY A 76 -14.36 14.68 13.50
N LEU A 77 -14.04 14.49 14.78
CA LEU A 77 -14.32 15.48 15.83
C LEU A 77 -13.18 16.49 16.05
N SER A 78 -12.05 16.36 15.37
CA SER A 78 -10.82 17.10 15.67
C SER A 78 -11.00 18.61 15.63
N PHE A 79 -11.69 19.15 14.62
CA PHE A 79 -11.96 20.58 14.52
C PHE A 79 -12.92 21.08 15.60
N ALA A 80 -13.93 20.30 15.95
CA ALA A 80 -14.85 20.64 17.03
C ALA A 80 -14.17 20.66 18.42
N LEU A 81 -13.11 19.83 18.59
CA LEU A 81 -12.36 19.75 19.83
C LEU A 81 -11.22 20.79 19.91
N SER A 82 -10.63 21.16 18.78
CA SER A 82 -9.52 22.11 18.69
C SER A 82 -9.39 22.66 17.27
N THR A 83 -9.16 23.95 17.17
CA THR A 83 -8.84 24.64 15.91
C THR A 83 -7.43 24.37 15.41
N SER A 84 -6.60 23.65 16.17
CA SER A 84 -5.26 23.25 15.75
C SER A 84 -5.29 22.00 14.88
N ILE A 85 -4.71 22.04 13.70
CA ILE A 85 -4.58 20.90 12.78
C ILE A 85 -3.79 19.75 13.42
N TRP A 86 -2.91 20.00 14.36
CA TRP A 86 -2.12 19.01 15.07
C TRP A 86 -2.98 18.02 15.88
N MET A 87 -4.20 18.43 16.26
CA MET A 87 -5.18 17.53 16.85
C MET A 87 -5.58 16.44 15.83
N LEU A 88 -5.85 16.82 14.59
CA LEU A 88 -6.14 15.88 13.51
C LEU A 88 -4.93 14.99 13.21
N VAL A 89 -3.72 15.57 13.14
CA VAL A 89 -2.48 14.81 12.94
C VAL A 89 -2.27 13.78 14.03
N ALA A 90 -2.48 14.13 15.31
CA ALA A 90 -2.36 13.19 16.43
C ALA A 90 -3.39 12.04 16.33
N ALA A 91 -4.63 12.34 15.96
CA ALA A 91 -5.66 11.33 15.73
C ALA A 91 -5.28 10.40 14.55
N ARG A 92 -4.68 10.94 13.49
CA ARG A 92 -4.17 10.17 12.34
C ARG A 92 -3.01 9.24 12.72
N VAL A 93 -2.12 9.67 13.61
CA VAL A 93 -1.07 8.78 14.18
C VAL A 93 -1.72 7.58 14.87
N LEU A 94 -2.69 7.82 15.75
CA LEU A 94 -3.38 6.73 16.46
C LEU A 94 -4.12 5.80 15.47
N GLN A 95 -4.76 6.36 14.45
CA GLN A 95 -5.45 5.60 13.41
C GLN A 95 -4.47 4.73 12.61
N GLY A 96 -3.27 5.24 12.29
CA GLY A 96 -2.20 4.49 11.65
C GLY A 96 -1.72 3.28 12.46
N PHE A 97 -1.56 3.42 13.78
CA PHE A 97 -1.27 2.29 14.68
C PHE A 97 -2.38 1.22 14.65
N GLY A 98 -3.65 1.64 14.65
CA GLY A 98 -4.78 0.72 14.49
C GLY A 98 -4.72 -0.05 13.17
N ALA A 99 -4.45 0.64 12.07
CA ALA A 99 -4.31 0.04 10.75
C ALA A 99 -3.15 -0.96 10.67
N ALA A 100 -2.00 -0.60 11.25
CA ALA A 100 -0.83 -1.48 11.32
C ALA A 100 -1.10 -2.76 12.11
N ALA A 101 -1.94 -2.69 13.15
CA ALA A 101 -2.34 -3.87 13.92
C ALA A 101 -3.25 -4.82 13.13
N VAL A 102 -4.10 -4.30 12.23
CA VAL A 102 -5.07 -5.09 11.46
C VAL A 102 -4.44 -5.77 10.23
N ALA A 103 -3.60 -5.06 9.48
CA ALA A 103 -3.18 -5.48 8.14
C ALA A 103 -2.45 -6.85 8.12
N PRO A 104 -1.42 -7.13 8.94
CA PRO A 104 -0.74 -8.43 8.92
C PRO A 104 -1.65 -9.55 9.45
N GLN A 105 -2.58 -9.24 10.36
CA GLN A 105 -3.46 -10.24 10.94
C GLN A 105 -4.46 -10.80 9.92
N THR A 106 -4.90 -9.98 8.98
CA THR A 106 -5.80 -10.43 7.91
C THR A 106 -5.17 -11.60 7.13
N MET A 107 -3.91 -11.46 6.72
CA MET A 107 -3.19 -12.53 6.02
C MET A 107 -2.89 -13.72 6.92
N ALA A 108 -2.50 -13.48 8.18
CA ALA A 108 -2.24 -14.53 9.16
C ALA A 108 -3.49 -15.37 9.41
N VAL A 109 -4.66 -14.74 9.56
CA VAL A 109 -5.96 -15.41 9.75
C VAL A 109 -6.31 -16.24 8.52
N ILE A 110 -6.21 -15.69 7.30
CA ILE A 110 -6.47 -16.42 6.06
C ILE A 110 -5.55 -17.64 5.96
N THR A 111 -4.26 -17.46 6.23
CA THR A 111 -3.27 -18.55 6.15
C THR A 111 -3.53 -19.68 7.15
N ARG A 112 -4.08 -19.37 8.33
CA ARG A 112 -4.37 -20.36 9.38
C ARG A 112 -5.72 -21.05 9.22
N ILE A 113 -6.73 -20.36 8.66
CA ILE A 113 -8.10 -20.90 8.51
C ILE A 113 -8.24 -21.71 7.22
N PHE A 114 -7.70 -21.20 6.10
CA PHE A 114 -7.88 -21.85 4.80
C PHE A 114 -6.80 -22.88 4.52
N PRO A 115 -7.17 -24.10 4.06
CA PRO A 115 -6.22 -25.09 3.60
C PRO A 115 -5.41 -24.57 2.40
N ARG A 116 -4.23 -25.14 2.17
CA ARG A 116 -3.27 -24.65 1.15
C ARG A 116 -3.89 -24.54 -0.25
N GLU A 117 -4.80 -25.45 -0.57
CA GLU A 117 -5.46 -25.60 -1.87
C GLU A 117 -6.45 -24.47 -2.17
N SER A 118 -7.04 -23.83 -1.15
CA SER A 118 -8.07 -22.78 -1.30
C SER A 118 -7.61 -21.39 -0.85
N ARG A 119 -6.35 -21.25 -0.42
CA ARG A 119 -5.79 -19.94 0.00
C ARG A 119 -5.78 -18.93 -1.13
N GLY A 120 -5.56 -19.37 -2.37
CA GLY A 120 -5.56 -18.49 -3.54
C GLY A 120 -6.89 -17.78 -3.72
N SER A 121 -8.00 -18.48 -3.57
CA SER A 121 -9.35 -17.91 -3.68
C SER A 121 -9.63 -16.88 -2.57
N ALA A 122 -9.22 -17.17 -1.33
CA ALA A 122 -9.38 -16.24 -0.22
C ALA A 122 -8.48 -14.98 -0.38
N MET A 123 -7.24 -15.17 -0.85
CA MET A 123 -6.29 -14.07 -1.11
C MET A 123 -6.71 -13.22 -2.31
N SER A 124 -7.36 -13.81 -3.32
CA SER A 124 -7.88 -13.05 -4.46
C SER A 124 -9.02 -12.12 -4.06
N LEU A 125 -9.90 -12.56 -3.15
CA LEU A 125 -10.95 -11.71 -2.61
C LEU A 125 -10.37 -10.54 -1.82
N TRP A 126 -9.30 -10.79 -1.05
CA TRP A 126 -8.56 -9.72 -0.36
C TRP A 126 -7.93 -8.72 -1.35
N GLY A 127 -7.29 -9.22 -2.42
CA GLY A 127 -6.73 -8.39 -3.48
C GLY A 127 -7.78 -7.58 -4.26
N ALA A 128 -8.94 -8.19 -4.55
CA ALA A 128 -10.08 -7.48 -5.16
C ALA A 128 -10.57 -6.34 -4.28
N THR A 129 -10.64 -6.56 -2.96
CA THR A 129 -11.01 -5.52 -1.99
C THR A 129 -10.04 -4.33 -2.05
N ALA A 130 -8.75 -4.57 -2.27
CA ALA A 130 -7.77 -3.50 -2.45
C ALA A 130 -8.04 -2.68 -3.71
N GLY A 131 -8.34 -3.33 -4.84
CA GLY A 131 -8.72 -2.67 -6.09
C GLY A 131 -9.99 -1.82 -5.95
N VAL A 132 -11.02 -2.38 -5.31
CA VAL A 132 -12.28 -1.64 -5.01
C VAL A 132 -11.99 -0.41 -4.14
N ALA A 133 -11.19 -0.58 -3.10
CA ALA A 133 -10.88 0.50 -2.17
C ALA A 133 -10.18 1.69 -2.85
N THR A 134 -9.30 1.42 -3.83
CA THR A 134 -8.60 2.45 -4.59
C THR A 134 -9.55 3.33 -5.40
N LEU A 135 -10.65 2.76 -5.92
CA LEU A 135 -11.67 3.50 -6.65
C LEU A 135 -12.68 4.16 -5.72
N VAL A 136 -13.18 3.38 -4.76
CA VAL A 136 -14.26 3.82 -3.86
C VAL A 136 -13.81 4.98 -2.99
N GLY A 137 -12.52 5.02 -2.59
CA GLY A 137 -11.97 6.10 -1.76
C GLY A 137 -12.18 7.49 -2.36
N PRO A 138 -11.64 7.80 -3.53
CA PRO A 138 -11.82 9.12 -4.16
C PRO A 138 -13.28 9.46 -4.47
N LEU A 139 -14.07 8.49 -4.94
CA LEU A 139 -15.49 8.73 -5.25
C LEU A 139 -16.33 9.05 -4.02
N LEU A 140 -16.20 8.22 -2.97
CA LEU A 140 -16.89 8.49 -1.71
C LEU A 140 -16.37 9.76 -1.06
N GLY A 141 -15.06 10.03 -1.16
CA GLY A 141 -14.45 11.22 -0.64
C GLY A 141 -15.05 12.48 -1.26
N GLY A 142 -15.13 12.53 -2.59
CA GLY A 142 -15.74 13.66 -3.31
C GLY A 142 -17.18 13.88 -2.88
N VAL A 143 -18.00 12.83 -2.91
CA VAL A 143 -19.44 12.93 -2.53
C VAL A 143 -19.62 13.36 -1.07
N LEU A 144 -18.83 12.80 -0.16
CA LEU A 144 -18.95 13.12 1.27
C LEU A 144 -18.48 14.55 1.58
N VAL A 145 -17.37 14.97 0.99
CA VAL A 145 -16.85 16.33 1.18
C VAL A 145 -17.82 17.36 0.64
N ASP A 146 -18.36 17.13 -0.56
CA ASP A 146 -19.31 18.06 -1.19
C ASP A 146 -20.66 18.12 -0.47
N ALA A 147 -21.16 16.97 0.04
CA ALA A 147 -22.50 16.89 0.63
C ALA A 147 -22.54 17.22 2.14
N ALA A 148 -21.46 16.95 2.89
CA ALA A 148 -21.52 16.97 4.35
C ALA A 148 -20.26 17.53 5.04
N GLY A 149 -19.19 17.78 4.27
CA GLY A 149 -17.92 18.26 4.79
C GLY A 149 -16.86 17.16 4.93
N TRP A 150 -15.60 17.58 5.07
CA TRP A 150 -14.45 16.67 5.09
C TRP A 150 -14.44 15.73 6.32
N GLU A 151 -15.08 16.06 7.42
CA GLU A 151 -15.16 15.26 8.63
C GLU A 151 -15.84 13.90 8.37
N TRP A 152 -16.78 13.86 7.42
CA TRP A 152 -17.56 12.68 7.10
C TRP A 152 -16.74 11.56 6.44
N ILE A 153 -15.57 11.90 5.84
CA ILE A 153 -14.66 10.86 5.34
C ILE A 153 -14.14 9.98 6.49
N PHE A 154 -14.09 10.49 7.70
CA PHE A 154 -13.71 9.76 8.90
C PHE A 154 -14.91 9.10 9.57
N PHE A 155 -16.05 9.80 9.67
CA PHE A 155 -17.25 9.27 10.31
C PHE A 155 -17.80 8.02 9.60
N ILE A 156 -17.63 7.89 8.29
CA ILE A 156 -18.03 6.69 7.54
C ILE A 156 -17.33 5.42 8.01
N ASN A 157 -16.14 5.53 8.57
CA ASN A 157 -15.40 4.40 9.12
C ASN A 157 -16.04 3.84 10.41
N ILE A 158 -16.87 4.62 11.12
CA ILE A 158 -17.46 4.21 12.40
C ILE A 158 -18.47 3.08 12.20
N PRO A 159 -19.54 3.23 11.38
CA PRO A 159 -20.48 2.14 11.17
C PRO A 159 -19.80 0.91 10.54
N ILE A 160 -18.86 1.11 9.59
CA ILE A 160 -18.12 0.02 8.98
C ILE A 160 -17.24 -0.68 10.02
N GLY A 161 -16.58 0.07 10.89
CA GLY A 161 -15.75 -0.45 11.97
C GLY A 161 -16.55 -1.26 12.99
N VAL A 162 -17.72 -0.75 13.43
CA VAL A 162 -18.60 -1.45 14.38
C VAL A 162 -19.12 -2.76 13.77
N VAL A 163 -19.59 -2.74 12.51
CA VAL A 163 -20.03 -3.97 11.82
C VAL A 163 -18.85 -4.93 11.64
N GLY A 164 -17.68 -4.41 11.24
CA GLY A 164 -16.45 -5.20 11.10
C GLY A 164 -16.00 -5.83 12.40
N LEU A 165 -16.07 -5.12 13.53
CA LEU A 165 -15.78 -5.64 14.88
C LEU A 165 -16.73 -6.78 15.25
N TRP A 166 -18.02 -6.58 15.06
CA TRP A 166 -19.03 -7.59 15.35
C TRP A 166 -18.84 -8.86 14.50
N LEU A 167 -18.61 -8.70 13.19
CA LEU A 167 -18.36 -9.82 12.28
C LEU A 167 -17.06 -10.54 12.64
N ALA A 168 -15.98 -9.83 12.89
CA ALA A 168 -14.70 -10.41 13.23
C ALA A 168 -14.75 -11.14 14.58
N TRP A 169 -15.41 -10.56 15.57
CA TRP A 169 -15.61 -11.22 16.88
C TRP A 169 -16.37 -12.53 16.72
N ARG A 170 -17.41 -12.56 15.89
CA ARG A 170 -18.29 -13.72 15.72
C ARG A 170 -17.76 -14.78 14.77
N LEU A 171 -17.12 -14.37 13.66
CA LEU A 171 -16.75 -15.27 12.57
C LEU A 171 -15.29 -15.74 12.62
N VAL A 172 -14.38 -14.94 13.19
CA VAL A 172 -12.97 -15.34 13.28
C VAL A 172 -12.80 -16.26 14.51
N PRO A 173 -12.37 -17.52 14.32
CA PRO A 173 -12.12 -18.43 15.44
C PRO A 173 -10.92 -17.95 16.27
N ASP A 174 -10.86 -18.38 17.53
CA ASP A 174 -9.68 -18.23 18.36
C ASP A 174 -8.58 -19.16 17.84
N LEU A 175 -7.59 -18.57 17.21
CA LEU A 175 -6.41 -19.27 16.72
C LEU A 175 -5.37 -19.30 17.83
N GLY A 176 -4.87 -20.49 18.14
CA GLY A 176 -3.94 -20.73 19.24
C GLY A 176 -2.79 -19.73 19.29
N VAL A 177 -2.42 -19.35 20.49
CA VAL A 177 -1.26 -18.49 20.79
C VAL A 177 -0.05 -19.36 21.06
N HIS A 178 1.12 -18.86 20.71
CA HIS A 178 2.37 -19.49 21.08
C HIS A 178 3.08 -18.60 22.10
N GLU A 179 3.46 -19.17 23.23
CA GLU A 179 4.26 -18.44 24.21
C GLU A 179 5.67 -18.21 23.65
N HIS A 180 5.94 -17.00 23.27
CA HIS A 180 7.21 -16.60 22.70
C HIS A 180 7.83 -15.45 23.48
N SER A 181 9.14 -15.46 23.64
CA SER A 181 9.88 -14.29 24.13
C SER A 181 9.78 -13.16 23.08
N PHE A 182 9.84 -11.91 23.50
CA PHE A 182 9.67 -10.78 22.61
C PHE A 182 11.00 -10.04 22.40
N ASP A 183 11.39 -9.84 21.16
CA ASP A 183 12.64 -9.17 20.76
C ASP A 183 12.49 -7.64 20.86
N TRP A 184 12.53 -7.10 22.09
CA TRP A 184 12.41 -5.66 22.33
C TRP A 184 13.48 -4.82 21.62
N LEU A 185 14.71 -5.34 21.53
CA LEU A 185 15.80 -4.64 20.82
C LEU A 185 15.56 -4.64 19.31
N GLY A 186 15.12 -5.77 18.75
CA GLY A 186 14.70 -5.83 17.34
C GLY A 186 13.54 -4.88 17.04
N VAL A 187 12.56 -4.77 17.95
CA VAL A 187 11.45 -3.81 17.84
C VAL A 187 11.97 -2.38 17.80
N ALA A 188 12.84 -2.00 18.72
CA ALA A 188 13.39 -0.65 18.77
C ALA A 188 14.22 -0.33 17.51
N LEU A 189 15.11 -1.24 17.10
CA LEU A 189 15.93 -1.06 15.91
C LEU A 189 15.11 -0.97 14.63
N SER A 190 14.14 -1.87 14.42
CA SER A 190 13.27 -1.83 13.24
C SER A 190 12.41 -0.58 13.20
N GLY A 191 11.85 -0.18 14.35
CA GLY A 191 11.04 1.03 14.49
C GLY A 191 11.83 2.28 14.16
N VAL A 192 13.02 2.45 14.74
CA VAL A 192 13.90 3.59 14.46
C VAL A 192 14.38 3.59 13.01
N ALA A 193 14.80 2.44 12.48
CA ALA A 193 15.25 2.34 11.09
C ALA A 193 14.14 2.75 10.11
N LEU A 194 12.93 2.20 10.27
CA LEU A 194 11.79 2.52 9.41
C LEU A 194 11.33 3.97 9.59
N LEU A 195 11.31 4.48 10.82
CA LEU A 195 10.96 5.88 11.09
C LEU A 195 11.92 6.82 10.34
N LEU A 196 13.22 6.62 10.49
CA LEU A 196 14.24 7.47 9.87
C LEU A 196 14.19 7.38 8.34
N LEU A 197 14.05 6.17 7.78
CA LEU A 197 13.98 5.95 6.35
C LEU A 197 12.69 6.52 5.76
N VAL A 198 11.55 6.16 6.31
CA VAL A 198 10.24 6.57 5.77
C VAL A 198 10.07 8.07 5.90
N PHE A 199 10.39 8.64 7.07
CA PHE A 199 10.34 10.09 7.27
C PHE A 199 11.31 10.83 6.34
N GLY A 200 12.58 10.40 6.30
CA GLY A 200 13.60 11.04 5.45
C GLY A 200 13.26 11.01 3.97
N ILE A 201 12.70 9.89 3.47
CA ILE A 201 12.29 9.77 2.06
C ILE A 201 11.01 10.60 1.80
N GLN A 202 10.05 10.57 2.70
CA GLN A 202 8.74 11.22 2.52
C GLN A 202 8.83 12.74 2.60
N GLU A 203 9.63 13.26 3.54
CA GLU A 203 9.84 14.70 3.74
C GLU A 203 11.03 15.24 2.95
N GLY A 204 11.75 14.37 2.26
CA GLY A 204 12.96 14.73 1.51
C GLY A 204 12.74 15.91 0.57
N HIS A 205 11.67 15.88 -0.20
CA HIS A 205 11.30 16.93 -1.14
C HIS A 205 10.86 18.23 -0.44
N ALA A 206 9.99 18.12 0.56
CA ALA A 206 9.49 19.29 1.32
C ALA A 206 10.59 20.04 2.08
N LEU A 207 11.68 19.35 2.42
CA LEU A 207 12.84 19.90 3.13
C LEU A 207 14.10 20.04 2.24
N ASP A 208 13.92 20.12 0.92
CA ASP A 208 14.98 20.35 -0.09
C ASP A 208 16.18 19.41 0.04
N TRP A 209 15.95 18.15 0.43
CA TRP A 209 17.00 17.14 0.63
C TRP A 209 18.20 17.66 1.45
N ASN A 210 17.93 18.48 2.46
CA ASN A 210 18.96 19.08 3.29
C ASN A 210 19.83 18.02 4.01
N GLY A 211 20.97 18.45 4.58
CA GLY A 211 21.90 17.55 5.25
C GLY A 211 21.28 16.73 6.38
N THR A 212 20.27 17.26 7.06
CA THR A 212 19.52 16.54 8.12
C THR A 212 18.75 15.37 7.55
N ILE A 213 18.02 15.58 6.45
CA ILE A 213 17.27 14.52 5.76
C ILE A 213 18.21 13.41 5.26
N ILE A 214 19.31 13.81 4.61
CA ILE A 214 20.32 12.83 4.15
C ILE A 214 20.89 12.06 5.34
N ALA A 215 21.21 12.74 6.44
CA ALA A 215 21.69 12.07 7.66
C ALA A 215 20.66 11.13 8.26
N MET A 216 19.35 11.47 8.22
CA MET A 216 18.28 10.58 8.66
C MET A 216 18.19 9.32 7.78
N ILE A 217 18.23 9.46 6.46
CA ILE A 217 18.20 8.31 5.53
C ILE A 217 19.42 7.41 5.76
N LEU A 218 20.63 7.98 5.81
CA LEU A 218 21.86 7.22 6.08
C LEU A 218 21.83 6.57 7.46
N GLY A 219 21.38 7.30 8.49
CA GLY A 219 21.18 6.77 9.83
C GLY A 219 20.19 5.61 9.85
N GLY A 220 19.08 5.76 9.13
CA GLY A 220 18.07 4.70 8.97
C GLY A 220 18.63 3.45 8.29
N LEU A 221 19.46 3.60 7.24
CA LEU A 221 20.16 2.49 6.59
C LEU A 221 21.14 1.79 7.54
N VAL A 222 21.92 2.56 8.31
CA VAL A 222 22.87 2.01 9.30
C VAL A 222 22.13 1.26 10.40
N VAL A 223 21.08 1.86 10.98
CA VAL A 223 20.26 1.19 12.01
C VAL A 223 19.55 -0.03 11.44
N GLY A 224 19.10 0.02 10.19
CA GLY A 224 18.55 -1.13 9.46
C GLY A 224 19.56 -2.26 9.27
N ALA A 225 20.81 -1.94 8.93
CA ALA A 225 21.88 -2.92 8.85
C ALA A 225 22.19 -3.55 10.21
N VAL A 226 22.24 -2.74 11.28
CA VAL A 226 22.38 -3.21 12.67
C VAL A 226 21.21 -4.09 13.07
N PHE A 227 19.96 -3.74 12.69
CA PHE A 227 18.78 -4.58 12.89
C PHE A 227 18.94 -5.96 12.24
N VAL A 228 19.31 -6.01 10.96
CA VAL A 228 19.51 -7.29 10.24
C VAL A 228 20.62 -8.11 10.90
N TRP A 229 21.73 -7.47 11.28
CA TRP A 229 22.82 -8.14 11.99
C TRP A 229 22.36 -8.69 13.36
N TRP A 230 21.55 -7.91 14.12
CA TRP A 230 20.95 -8.37 15.37
C TRP A 230 20.05 -9.58 15.15
N GLN A 231 19.17 -9.52 14.14
CA GLN A 231 18.28 -10.63 13.80
C GLN A 231 19.05 -11.90 13.42
N ALA A 232 20.21 -11.77 12.79
CA ALA A 232 21.08 -12.90 12.46
C ALA A 232 21.70 -13.56 13.70
N LYS A 233 21.95 -12.79 14.76
CA LYS A 233 22.53 -13.28 16.03
C LYS A 233 21.47 -13.71 17.05
N ASN A 234 20.26 -13.21 16.95
CA ASN A 234 19.16 -13.56 17.87
C ASN A 234 18.64 -14.96 17.54
N THR A 235 19.11 -15.95 18.29
CA THR A 235 18.72 -17.36 18.13
C THR A 235 17.47 -17.73 18.91
N ARG A 236 17.01 -16.88 19.85
CA ARG A 236 15.88 -17.21 20.70
C ARG A 236 14.56 -16.99 19.98
N GLU A 237 14.28 -15.75 19.54
CA GLU A 237 13.03 -15.43 18.81
C GLU A 237 13.15 -14.10 18.09
N PRO A 238 13.74 -14.11 16.88
CA PRO A 238 13.92 -12.88 16.10
C PRO A 238 12.57 -12.30 15.66
N LEU A 239 12.47 -10.97 15.64
CA LEU A 239 11.31 -10.24 15.10
C LEU A 239 11.13 -10.57 13.61
N MET A 240 12.24 -10.66 12.88
CA MET A 240 12.31 -11.07 11.49
C MET A 240 13.12 -12.35 11.36
N PRO A 241 12.47 -13.53 11.34
CA PRO A 241 13.18 -14.80 11.21
C PRO A 241 13.90 -14.90 9.87
N LEU A 242 15.20 -14.66 9.84
CA LEU A 242 16.01 -14.70 8.61
C LEU A 242 15.97 -16.05 7.88
N PRO A 243 15.79 -17.23 8.56
CA PRO A 243 15.59 -18.49 7.87
C PRO A 243 14.42 -18.50 6.87
N LEU A 244 13.40 -17.62 7.03
CA LEU A 244 12.32 -17.48 6.05
C LEU A 244 12.82 -17.06 4.67
N PHE A 245 13.89 -16.27 4.62
CA PHE A 245 14.51 -15.84 3.37
C PHE A 245 15.34 -16.94 2.68
N ARG A 246 15.55 -18.10 3.32
CA ARG A 246 16.09 -19.29 2.65
C ARG A 246 15.07 -19.93 1.72
N ASP A 247 13.78 -19.73 1.98
CA ASP A 247 12.75 -20.08 1.00
C ASP A 247 12.84 -19.10 -0.18
N ARG A 248 13.18 -19.65 -1.33
CA ARG A 248 13.39 -18.88 -2.56
C ARG A 248 12.12 -18.15 -2.97
N ASN A 249 10.98 -18.79 -2.86
CA ASN A 249 9.69 -18.19 -3.23
C ASN A 249 9.32 -17.03 -2.30
N PHE A 250 9.58 -17.17 -0.99
CA PHE A 250 9.37 -16.08 -0.03
C PHE A 250 10.23 -14.87 -0.37
N SER A 251 11.54 -15.05 -0.59
CA SER A 251 12.48 -13.98 -0.90
C SER A 251 12.12 -13.25 -2.19
N LEU A 252 11.87 -14.00 -3.26
CA LEU A 252 11.51 -13.44 -4.56
C LEU A 252 10.13 -12.74 -4.53
N ALA A 253 9.16 -13.28 -3.80
CA ALA A 253 7.85 -12.65 -3.64
C ALA A 253 7.94 -11.33 -2.85
N ASN A 254 8.86 -11.22 -1.89
CA ASN A 254 9.13 -9.98 -1.17
C ASN A 254 9.75 -8.91 -2.08
N VAL A 255 10.66 -9.26 -2.99
CA VAL A 255 11.18 -8.34 -4.01
C VAL A 255 10.07 -7.91 -4.97
N ALA A 256 9.27 -8.85 -5.45
CA ALA A 256 8.18 -8.55 -6.37
C ALA A 256 7.11 -7.65 -5.74
N ILE A 257 6.72 -7.89 -4.48
CA ILE A 257 5.70 -7.05 -3.83
C ILE A 257 6.22 -5.64 -3.51
N ALA A 258 7.52 -5.46 -3.27
CA ALA A 258 8.10 -4.14 -3.11
C ALA A 258 8.02 -3.33 -4.43
N SER A 259 8.32 -3.95 -5.58
CA SER A 259 8.16 -3.30 -6.89
C SER A 259 6.71 -2.99 -7.24
N VAL A 260 5.78 -3.87 -6.86
CA VAL A 260 4.33 -3.64 -7.00
C VAL A 260 3.89 -2.48 -6.11
N GLY A 261 4.32 -2.45 -4.85
CA GLY A 261 4.05 -1.34 -3.93
C GLY A 261 4.53 0.01 -4.49
N PHE A 262 5.76 0.03 -5.00
CA PHE A 262 6.34 1.20 -5.69
C PHE A 262 5.41 1.72 -6.79
N VAL A 263 5.01 0.84 -7.71
CA VAL A 263 4.21 1.21 -8.89
C VAL A 263 2.82 1.73 -8.51
N PHE A 264 2.09 0.98 -7.67
CA PHE A 264 0.72 1.34 -7.35
C PHE A 264 0.60 2.60 -6.47
N ALA A 265 1.62 2.91 -5.66
CA ALA A 265 1.65 4.15 -4.90
C ALA A 265 1.99 5.38 -5.76
N SER A 266 2.75 5.18 -6.84
CA SER A 266 3.31 6.26 -7.65
C SER A 266 2.48 6.62 -8.87
N MET A 267 1.76 5.67 -9.46
CA MET A 267 1.10 5.85 -10.77
C MET A 267 -0.03 6.89 -10.74
N GLY A 268 -0.67 7.05 -9.59
CA GLY A 268 -1.81 7.96 -9.45
C GLY A 268 -1.41 9.42 -9.60
N PHE A 269 -0.24 9.78 -9.09
CA PHE A 269 0.17 11.17 -8.98
C PHE A 269 0.34 11.87 -10.35
N PRO A 270 1.17 11.37 -11.30
CA PRO A 270 1.32 12.01 -12.61
C PRO A 270 0.03 11.97 -13.44
N LEU A 271 -0.77 10.90 -13.31
CA LEU A 271 -2.03 10.79 -14.04
C LEU A 271 -3.07 11.78 -13.54
N MET A 272 -3.19 11.97 -12.22
CA MET A 272 -4.11 12.93 -11.61
C MET A 272 -3.72 14.37 -11.95
N LEU A 273 -2.43 14.71 -11.89
CA LEU A 273 -1.95 16.05 -12.28
C LEU A 273 -2.25 16.33 -13.74
N TRP A 274 -1.97 15.39 -14.64
CA TRP A 274 -2.29 15.55 -16.06
C TRP A 274 -3.79 15.72 -16.31
N ALA A 275 -4.63 14.90 -15.69
CA ALA A 275 -6.07 14.96 -15.87
C ALA A 275 -6.65 16.30 -15.39
N GLN A 276 -6.21 16.80 -14.24
CA GLN A 276 -6.75 18.04 -13.67
C GLN A 276 -6.16 19.28 -14.32
N LEU A 277 -4.85 19.33 -14.58
CA LEU A 277 -4.18 20.56 -15.03
C LEU A 277 -4.17 20.73 -16.54
N VAL A 278 -4.15 19.62 -17.31
CA VAL A 278 -4.12 19.67 -18.79
C VAL A 278 -5.52 19.49 -19.36
N ARG A 279 -6.27 18.49 -18.90
CA ARG A 279 -7.63 18.22 -19.41
C ARG A 279 -8.71 19.07 -18.76
N GLY A 280 -8.41 19.70 -17.58
CA GLY A 280 -9.42 20.43 -16.81
C GLY A 280 -10.46 19.54 -16.14
N ASP A 281 -10.17 18.24 -15.98
CA ASP A 281 -11.07 17.30 -15.32
C ASP A 281 -11.22 17.67 -13.83
N SER A 282 -12.44 17.61 -13.30
CA SER A 282 -12.65 17.74 -11.85
C SER A 282 -11.95 16.59 -11.11
N PRO A 283 -11.62 16.73 -9.80
CA PRO A 283 -11.05 15.65 -9.00
C PRO A 283 -11.83 14.35 -9.09
N THR A 284 -13.16 14.43 -9.13
CA THR A 284 -14.04 13.25 -9.30
C THR A 284 -13.89 12.63 -10.69
N GLN A 285 -13.84 13.44 -11.76
CA GLN A 285 -13.64 12.97 -13.12
C GLN A 285 -12.27 12.32 -13.31
N ALA A 286 -11.23 12.94 -12.77
CA ALA A 286 -9.88 12.36 -12.75
C ALA A 286 -9.85 11.03 -11.97
N GLY A 287 -10.56 10.92 -10.84
CA GLY A 287 -10.73 9.67 -10.09
C GLY A 287 -11.43 8.57 -10.88
N LEU A 288 -12.42 8.93 -11.72
CA LEU A 288 -13.14 7.99 -12.58
C LEU A 288 -12.25 7.34 -13.66
N LEU A 289 -11.09 7.91 -13.98
CA LEU A 289 -10.11 7.28 -14.87
C LEU A 289 -9.65 5.91 -14.35
N PHE A 290 -9.68 5.69 -13.02
CA PHE A 290 -9.33 4.41 -12.39
C PHE A 290 -10.49 3.40 -12.40
N ALA A 291 -11.71 3.80 -12.77
CA ALA A 291 -12.88 2.92 -12.74
C ALA A 291 -12.71 1.64 -13.59
N PRO A 292 -12.19 1.69 -14.84
CA PRO A 292 -11.99 0.49 -15.63
C PRO A 292 -11.03 -0.51 -14.95
N MET A 293 -9.97 -0.01 -14.32
CA MET A 293 -9.03 -0.85 -13.55
C MET A 293 -9.76 -1.59 -12.42
N ALA A 294 -10.56 -0.88 -11.64
CA ALA A 294 -11.28 -1.46 -10.51
C ALA A 294 -12.33 -2.48 -10.96
N VAL A 295 -13.12 -2.14 -12.00
CA VAL A 295 -14.13 -3.04 -12.57
C VAL A 295 -13.49 -4.34 -13.04
N MET A 296 -12.41 -4.25 -13.83
CA MET A 296 -11.71 -5.44 -14.33
C MET A 296 -11.11 -6.26 -13.20
N SER A 297 -10.56 -5.60 -12.17
CA SER A 297 -10.01 -6.27 -10.99
C SER A 297 -11.08 -7.05 -10.22
N ILE A 298 -12.26 -6.48 -10.04
CA ILE A 298 -13.39 -7.14 -9.34
C ILE A 298 -13.90 -8.32 -10.16
N VAL A 299 -14.16 -8.11 -11.46
CA VAL A 299 -14.74 -9.14 -12.34
C VAL A 299 -13.80 -10.35 -12.47
N LEU A 300 -12.50 -10.10 -12.56
CA LEU A 300 -11.51 -11.17 -12.75
C LEU A 300 -10.98 -11.78 -11.43
N ALA A 301 -11.25 -11.19 -10.27
CA ALA A 301 -10.78 -11.69 -8.99
C ALA A 301 -11.14 -13.17 -8.71
N PRO A 302 -12.40 -13.64 -8.96
CA PRO A 302 -12.74 -15.04 -8.76
C PRO A 302 -11.97 -15.99 -9.71
N LEU A 303 -11.73 -15.55 -10.95
CA LEU A 303 -10.95 -16.31 -11.93
C LEU A 303 -9.48 -16.36 -11.49
N ALA A 304 -8.90 -15.23 -11.11
CA ALA A 304 -7.52 -15.14 -10.63
C ALA A 304 -7.31 -16.05 -9.40
N GLY A 305 -8.26 -16.10 -8.46
CA GLY A 305 -8.22 -16.97 -7.31
C GLY A 305 -8.19 -18.46 -7.69
N LYS A 306 -9.11 -18.88 -8.52
CA LYS A 306 -9.17 -20.29 -9.01
C LYS A 306 -7.90 -20.68 -9.76
N LEU A 307 -7.35 -19.79 -10.56
CA LEU A 307 -6.11 -20.03 -11.31
C LEU A 307 -4.89 -20.06 -10.39
N THR A 308 -4.86 -19.25 -9.34
CA THR A 308 -3.75 -19.24 -8.35
C THR A 308 -3.57 -20.60 -7.69
N ASP A 309 -4.67 -21.36 -7.47
CA ASP A 309 -4.61 -22.67 -6.87
C ASP A 309 -4.24 -23.79 -7.88
N ARG A 310 -4.37 -23.54 -9.19
CA ARG A 310 -4.20 -24.54 -10.26
C ARG A 310 -3.00 -24.32 -11.18
N VAL A 311 -2.62 -23.07 -11.38
CA VAL A 311 -1.57 -22.68 -12.32
C VAL A 311 -0.27 -22.39 -11.57
N HIS A 312 0.87 -22.66 -12.21
CA HIS A 312 2.17 -22.35 -11.63
C HIS A 312 2.29 -20.85 -11.33
N PRO A 313 2.66 -20.42 -10.09
CA PRO A 313 2.74 -19.00 -9.72
C PRO A 313 3.59 -18.16 -10.66
N ARG A 314 4.68 -18.72 -11.20
CA ARG A 314 5.55 -18.06 -12.19
C ARG A 314 4.78 -17.60 -13.43
N ILE A 315 3.87 -18.43 -13.94
CA ILE A 315 3.11 -18.12 -15.16
C ILE A 315 2.06 -17.05 -14.84
N LEU A 316 1.30 -17.26 -13.76
CA LEU A 316 0.18 -16.39 -13.44
C LEU A 316 0.63 -15.01 -12.99
N ALA A 317 1.56 -14.92 -12.01
CA ALA A 317 2.10 -13.66 -11.55
C ALA A 317 2.96 -12.97 -12.64
N GLY A 318 3.69 -13.76 -13.43
CA GLY A 318 4.49 -13.25 -14.55
C GLY A 318 3.61 -12.61 -15.64
N ALA A 319 2.53 -13.28 -16.06
CA ALA A 319 1.57 -12.72 -16.99
C ALA A 319 0.87 -11.47 -16.43
N GLY A 320 0.51 -11.49 -15.14
CA GLY A 320 -0.06 -10.34 -14.44
C GLY A 320 0.88 -9.13 -14.44
N LEU A 321 2.14 -9.30 -14.00
CA LEU A 321 3.15 -8.23 -13.98
C LEU A 321 3.48 -7.73 -15.40
N ALA A 322 3.58 -8.62 -16.37
CA ALA A 322 3.80 -8.23 -17.78
C ALA A 322 2.61 -7.41 -18.30
N GLY A 323 1.37 -7.82 -18.01
CA GLY A 323 0.16 -7.06 -18.37
C GLY A 323 0.14 -5.67 -17.73
N VAL A 324 0.52 -5.54 -16.46
CA VAL A 324 0.66 -4.25 -15.77
C VAL A 324 1.75 -3.41 -16.42
N ALA A 325 2.92 -3.99 -16.73
CA ALA A 325 4.02 -3.27 -17.37
C ALA A 325 3.62 -2.74 -18.75
N VAL A 326 2.99 -3.57 -19.58
CA VAL A 326 2.49 -3.15 -20.91
C VAL A 326 1.45 -2.04 -20.78
N SER A 327 0.51 -2.18 -19.82
CA SER A 327 -0.49 -1.14 -19.55
C SER A 327 0.15 0.20 -19.18
N LEU A 328 1.16 0.18 -18.31
CA LEU A 328 1.88 1.39 -17.88
C LEU A 328 2.66 2.03 -19.03
N VAL A 329 3.25 1.24 -19.91
CA VAL A 329 3.90 1.74 -21.16
C VAL A 329 2.87 2.39 -22.07
N LEU A 330 1.73 1.73 -22.30
CA LEU A 330 0.64 2.29 -23.10
C LEU A 330 0.10 3.59 -22.49
N LEU A 331 -0.11 3.61 -21.18
CA LEU A 331 -0.60 4.78 -20.47
C LEU A 331 0.42 5.94 -20.54
N ALA A 332 1.71 5.67 -20.27
CA ALA A 332 2.76 6.66 -20.38
C ALA A 332 2.85 7.25 -21.79
N SER A 333 2.74 6.38 -22.81
CA SER A 333 2.80 6.79 -24.23
C SER A 333 1.54 7.54 -24.69
N ALA A 334 0.41 7.32 -24.01
CA ALA A 334 -0.85 7.97 -24.32
C ALA A 334 -0.97 9.37 -23.73
N ILE A 335 -0.21 9.74 -22.68
CA ILE A 335 -0.30 11.04 -22.02
C ILE A 335 0.17 12.15 -22.98
N GLY A 336 -0.77 12.99 -23.42
CA GLY A 336 -0.56 14.13 -24.31
C GLY A 336 -1.67 15.16 -24.17
N PRO A 337 -1.53 16.36 -24.78
CA PRO A 337 -2.56 17.41 -24.66
C PRO A 337 -3.89 17.01 -25.28
N ASP A 338 -3.88 16.29 -26.41
CA ASP A 338 -5.08 15.92 -27.16
C ASP A 338 -5.44 14.43 -27.07
N THR A 339 -5.01 13.76 -26.00
CA THR A 339 -5.21 12.33 -25.84
C THR A 339 -6.69 11.96 -25.73
N PRO A 340 -7.19 11.08 -26.62
CA PRO A 340 -8.57 10.59 -26.53
C PRO A 340 -8.77 9.76 -25.27
N LEU A 341 -9.86 9.99 -24.56
CA LEU A 341 -10.17 9.35 -23.27
C LEU A 341 -10.14 7.81 -23.36
N TRP A 342 -10.59 7.24 -24.49
CA TRP A 342 -10.63 5.78 -24.67
C TRP A 342 -9.26 5.11 -24.58
N GLN A 343 -8.16 5.79 -24.94
CA GLN A 343 -6.80 5.25 -24.83
C GLN A 343 -6.42 5.09 -23.35
N VAL A 344 -6.70 6.10 -22.54
CA VAL A 344 -6.44 6.07 -21.10
C VAL A 344 -7.31 4.99 -20.41
N LEU A 345 -8.62 4.97 -20.71
CA LEU A 345 -9.55 3.99 -20.16
C LEU A 345 -9.19 2.55 -20.58
N GLY A 346 -8.75 2.36 -21.85
CA GLY A 346 -8.28 1.08 -22.36
C GLY A 346 -7.01 0.58 -21.64
N ALA A 347 -6.03 1.48 -21.45
CA ALA A 347 -4.83 1.18 -20.68
C ALA A 347 -5.17 0.85 -19.23
N MET A 348 -6.07 1.61 -18.59
CA MET A 348 -6.54 1.34 -17.23
C MET A 348 -7.29 0.00 -17.11
N ALA A 349 -8.09 -0.37 -18.12
CA ALA A 349 -8.75 -1.68 -18.15
C ALA A 349 -7.71 -2.81 -18.20
N LEU A 350 -6.70 -2.67 -19.07
CA LEU A 350 -5.60 -3.64 -19.18
C LEU A 350 -4.80 -3.74 -17.87
N LEU A 351 -4.58 -2.60 -17.20
CA LEU A 351 -3.94 -2.55 -15.88
C LEU A 351 -4.76 -3.32 -14.84
N GLY A 352 -6.08 -3.19 -14.87
CA GLY A 352 -7.00 -3.96 -14.02
C GLY A 352 -6.94 -5.46 -14.28
N ILE A 353 -6.89 -5.87 -15.55
CA ILE A 353 -6.69 -7.28 -15.94
C ILE A 353 -5.36 -7.80 -15.37
N GLY A 354 -4.25 -7.10 -15.64
CA GLY A 354 -2.93 -7.48 -15.14
C GLY A 354 -2.88 -7.58 -13.63
N SER A 355 -3.36 -6.56 -12.93
CA SER A 355 -3.33 -6.48 -11.46
C SER A 355 -4.13 -7.61 -10.78
N SER A 356 -5.22 -8.08 -11.39
CA SER A 356 -5.98 -9.22 -10.88
C SER A 356 -5.13 -10.48 -10.71
N PHE A 357 -4.16 -10.67 -11.60
CA PHE A 357 -3.26 -11.83 -11.59
C PHE A 357 -1.93 -11.56 -10.86
N VAL A 358 -1.79 -10.43 -10.15
CA VAL A 358 -0.59 -10.08 -9.37
C VAL A 358 -0.79 -10.38 -7.88
N TRP A 359 -1.84 -9.83 -7.28
CA TRP A 359 -1.99 -9.82 -5.82
C TRP A 359 -2.12 -11.22 -5.21
N ALA A 360 -3.05 -12.03 -5.72
CA ALA A 360 -3.30 -13.37 -5.17
C ALA A 360 -2.11 -14.32 -5.35
N PRO A 361 -1.50 -14.45 -6.54
CA PRO A 361 -0.35 -15.34 -6.72
C PRO A 361 0.87 -14.92 -5.90
N LEU A 362 1.19 -13.62 -5.81
CA LEU A 362 2.33 -13.15 -5.01
C LEU A 362 2.13 -13.42 -3.52
N THR A 363 0.95 -13.07 -2.99
CA THR A 363 0.63 -13.25 -1.57
C THR A 363 0.60 -14.73 -1.21
N THR A 364 -0.02 -15.56 -2.06
CA THR A 364 -0.06 -17.02 -1.85
C THR A 364 1.34 -17.61 -1.90
N THR A 365 2.17 -17.21 -2.87
CA THR A 365 3.54 -17.72 -3.01
C THR A 365 4.41 -17.33 -1.82
N ALA A 366 4.30 -16.09 -1.34
CA ALA A 366 5.02 -15.63 -0.15
C ALA A 366 4.65 -16.40 1.12
N ASN A 367 3.36 -16.74 1.29
CA ASN A 367 2.88 -17.29 2.57
C ASN A 367 2.71 -18.81 2.56
N ARG A 368 2.84 -19.48 1.40
CA ARG A 368 2.49 -20.90 1.22
C ARG A 368 3.35 -21.84 2.04
N ASN A 369 4.65 -21.62 2.07
CA ASN A 369 5.62 -22.49 2.74
C ASN A 369 5.93 -22.04 4.16
N LEU A 370 5.29 -20.96 4.64
CA LEU A 370 5.56 -20.45 5.97
C LEU A 370 5.10 -21.44 7.05
N PRO A 371 5.92 -21.70 8.09
CA PRO A 371 5.48 -22.37 9.27
C PRO A 371 4.30 -21.64 9.91
N LEU A 372 3.28 -22.38 10.36
CA LEU A 372 2.07 -21.77 10.92
C LEU A 372 2.35 -20.82 12.10
N HIS A 373 3.36 -21.15 12.94
CA HIS A 373 3.78 -20.32 14.07
C HIS A 373 4.54 -19.05 13.67
N GLN A 374 4.96 -18.90 12.39
CA GLN A 374 5.63 -17.73 11.85
C GLN A 374 4.77 -16.99 10.81
N ALA A 375 3.51 -17.37 10.64
CA ALA A 375 2.62 -16.78 9.64
C ALA A 375 2.43 -15.27 9.84
N GLY A 376 2.32 -14.80 11.09
CA GLY A 376 2.23 -13.38 11.42
C GLY A 376 3.52 -12.61 11.09
N ALA A 377 4.67 -13.16 11.48
CA ALA A 377 5.98 -12.57 11.17
C ALA A 377 6.22 -12.48 9.66
N GLY A 378 5.96 -13.57 8.91
CA GLY A 378 6.11 -13.59 7.45
C GLY A 378 5.16 -12.63 6.75
N SER A 379 3.91 -12.55 7.19
CA SER A 379 2.94 -11.58 6.68
C SER A 379 3.33 -10.13 7.02
N GLY A 380 3.89 -9.91 8.20
CA GLY A 380 4.44 -8.60 8.60
C GLY A 380 5.58 -8.16 7.67
N ILE A 381 6.55 -9.05 7.39
CA ILE A 381 7.66 -8.80 6.47
C ILE A 381 7.15 -8.47 5.06
N TYR A 382 6.20 -9.26 4.55
CA TYR A 382 5.62 -9.06 3.22
C TYR A 382 4.94 -7.69 3.11
N ASN A 383 4.14 -7.30 4.11
CA ASN A 383 3.47 -5.99 4.14
C ASN A 383 4.47 -4.83 4.34
N ALA A 384 5.50 -5.01 5.18
CA ALA A 384 6.55 -4.01 5.36
C ALA A 384 7.30 -3.75 4.06
N ASN A 385 7.71 -4.79 3.32
CA ASN A 385 8.37 -4.64 2.03
C ASN A 385 7.48 -3.93 1.00
N ARG A 386 6.18 -4.26 0.95
CA ARG A 386 5.22 -3.55 0.12
C ARG A 386 5.16 -2.06 0.48
N GLN A 387 5.12 -1.75 1.78
CA GLN A 387 5.03 -0.36 2.25
C GLN A 387 6.31 0.43 1.98
N VAL A 388 7.48 -0.18 2.23
CA VAL A 388 8.77 0.44 1.86
C VAL A 388 8.82 0.74 0.37
N GLY A 389 8.41 -0.22 -0.47
CA GLY A 389 8.28 0.00 -1.92
C GLY A 389 7.37 1.18 -2.24
N SER A 390 6.21 1.28 -1.59
CA SER A 390 5.24 2.37 -1.79
C SER A 390 5.83 3.74 -1.43
N VAL A 391 6.53 3.85 -0.30
CA VAL A 391 7.16 5.11 0.15
C VAL A 391 8.28 5.54 -0.79
N VAL A 392 9.17 4.59 -1.14
CA VAL A 392 10.25 4.87 -2.09
C VAL A 392 9.69 5.28 -3.45
N GLY A 393 8.61 4.63 -3.89
CA GLY A 393 7.95 4.95 -5.15
C GLY A 393 7.36 6.36 -5.17
N ALA A 394 6.61 6.72 -4.13
CA ALA A 394 6.02 8.05 -4.02
C ALA A 394 7.09 9.16 -4.04
N ALA A 395 8.19 8.97 -3.31
CA ALA A 395 9.29 9.93 -3.31
C ALA A 395 10.02 9.98 -4.66
N ALA A 396 10.32 8.83 -5.25
CA ALA A 396 11.04 8.76 -6.53
C ALA A 396 10.25 9.41 -7.68
N ILE A 397 8.92 9.18 -7.75
CA ILE A 397 8.09 9.78 -8.79
C ILE A 397 7.99 11.29 -8.62
N ALA A 398 7.88 11.80 -7.40
CA ALA A 398 7.84 13.24 -7.13
C ALA A 398 9.12 13.93 -7.61
N VAL A 399 10.29 13.43 -7.19
CA VAL A 399 11.59 13.95 -7.63
C VAL A 399 11.76 13.89 -9.15
N LEU A 400 11.31 12.78 -9.76
CA LEU A 400 11.41 12.64 -11.21
C LEU A 400 10.49 13.61 -11.95
N ILE A 401 9.25 13.82 -11.47
CA ILE A 401 8.33 14.81 -12.04
C ILE A 401 8.98 16.19 -12.04
N ASP A 402 9.53 16.64 -10.91
CA ASP A 402 10.17 17.95 -10.81
C ASP A 402 11.38 18.08 -11.75
N SER A 403 12.21 17.04 -11.79
CA SER A 403 13.34 16.98 -12.72
C SER A 403 12.89 17.07 -14.18
N ARG A 404 11.77 16.39 -14.56
CA ARG A 404 11.25 16.41 -15.92
C ARG A 404 10.54 17.72 -16.26
N LEU A 405 9.84 18.32 -15.32
CA LEU A 405 9.28 19.67 -15.47
C LEU A 405 10.38 20.68 -15.74
N ALA A 406 11.45 20.66 -14.95
CA ALA A 406 12.62 21.52 -15.16
C ALA A 406 13.26 21.29 -16.55
N ALA A 407 13.47 20.05 -16.97
CA ALA A 407 14.04 19.68 -18.24
C ALA A 407 13.17 20.09 -19.45
N ASN A 408 11.85 20.19 -19.28
CA ASN A 408 10.91 20.63 -20.31
C ASN A 408 10.60 22.15 -20.24
N GLY A 409 11.42 22.93 -19.53
CA GLY A 409 11.30 24.39 -19.48
C GLY A 409 10.25 24.93 -18.51
N LEU A 410 9.70 24.07 -17.65
CA LEU A 410 8.71 24.44 -16.62
C LEU A 410 9.34 24.56 -15.21
N GLY A 411 10.68 24.55 -15.11
CA GLY A 411 11.45 24.68 -13.88
C GLY A 411 11.86 26.14 -13.66
N GLY A 412 11.34 26.75 -12.64
CA GLY A 412 11.74 28.08 -12.21
C GLY A 412 10.96 28.53 -10.99
N GLY A 413 11.46 28.16 -9.81
CA GLY A 413 11.08 28.72 -8.51
C GLY A 413 9.59 28.68 -8.17
N GLY A 414 9.16 27.80 -7.30
CA GLY A 414 7.89 27.89 -6.54
C GLY A 414 6.57 27.84 -7.33
N GLY A 415 6.61 27.87 -8.66
CA GLY A 415 5.45 28.21 -9.49
C GLY A 415 4.48 27.04 -9.81
N THR A 416 4.89 25.81 -9.66
CA THR A 416 3.99 24.68 -9.96
C THR A 416 3.30 24.11 -8.73
N SER A 417 3.81 24.40 -7.53
CA SER A 417 3.23 23.90 -6.28
C SER A 417 2.13 24.81 -5.69
N GLU A 418 2.19 26.12 -5.90
CA GLU A 418 1.20 27.04 -5.31
C GLU A 418 0.23 27.67 -6.33
N ALA A 419 0.69 27.99 -7.54
CA ALA A 419 -0.16 28.61 -8.56
C ALA A 419 -1.10 27.62 -9.29
N SER A 420 -0.82 26.33 -9.26
CA SER A 420 -1.61 25.31 -9.97
C SER A 420 -2.72 24.64 -9.15
N LEU A 421 -2.87 24.98 -7.87
CA LEU A 421 -3.99 24.50 -7.05
C LEU A 421 -5.31 25.22 -7.33
N GLY A 422 -5.33 26.24 -8.20
CA GLY A 422 -6.51 27.06 -8.47
C GLY A 422 -6.97 27.16 -9.93
N GLY A 423 -6.39 26.42 -10.90
CA GLY A 423 -6.83 26.51 -12.29
C GLY A 423 -6.11 25.60 -13.27
N THR A 424 -6.66 25.47 -14.48
CA THR A 424 -6.02 24.78 -15.59
C THR A 424 -4.77 25.55 -16.06
N LEU A 425 -3.74 24.80 -16.47
CA LEU A 425 -2.54 25.39 -17.08
C LEU A 425 -2.89 26.11 -18.40
N PRO A 426 -2.15 27.17 -18.78
CA PRO A 426 -2.28 27.75 -20.12
C PRO A 426 -1.99 26.73 -21.22
N ASP A 427 -2.75 26.75 -22.33
CA ASP A 427 -2.62 25.80 -23.45
C ASP A 427 -1.18 25.71 -23.99
N ALA A 428 -0.44 26.81 -23.96
CA ALA A 428 0.95 26.87 -24.44
C ALA A 428 1.90 25.90 -23.71
N VAL A 429 1.59 25.51 -22.46
CA VAL A 429 2.45 24.62 -21.65
C VAL A 429 1.90 23.18 -21.55
N HIS A 430 0.69 22.91 -22.06
CA HIS A 430 0.08 21.57 -21.99
C HIS A 430 0.98 20.49 -22.59
N GLY A 431 1.64 20.75 -23.72
CA GLY A 431 2.53 19.80 -24.37
C GLY A 431 3.78 19.49 -23.53
N ALA A 432 4.44 20.50 -23.00
CA ALA A 432 5.63 20.33 -22.15
C ALA A 432 5.29 19.61 -20.84
N PHE A 433 4.16 19.97 -20.21
CA PHE A 433 3.69 19.33 -18.99
C PHE A 433 3.32 17.86 -19.21
N SER A 434 2.54 17.56 -20.26
CA SER A 434 2.18 16.20 -20.62
C SER A 434 3.42 15.33 -20.91
N THR A 435 4.42 15.90 -21.59
CA THR A 435 5.70 15.21 -21.88
C THR A 435 6.45 14.90 -20.59
N ALA A 436 6.49 15.83 -19.63
CA ALA A 436 7.13 15.61 -18.33
C ALA A 436 6.42 14.48 -17.55
N MET A 437 5.07 14.47 -17.52
CA MET A 437 4.28 13.42 -16.87
C MET A 437 4.47 12.05 -17.53
N SER A 438 4.44 12.01 -18.86
CA SER A 438 4.73 10.80 -19.65
C SER A 438 6.11 10.24 -19.34
N GLN A 439 7.15 11.07 -19.40
CA GLN A 439 8.52 10.65 -19.08
C GLN A 439 8.67 10.13 -17.65
N ALA A 440 8.01 10.76 -16.68
CA ALA A 440 8.02 10.32 -15.30
C ALA A 440 7.35 8.93 -15.15
N MET A 441 6.26 8.69 -15.86
CA MET A 441 5.55 7.42 -15.80
C MET A 441 6.35 6.24 -16.34
N PHE A 442 7.32 6.42 -17.24
CA PHE A 442 8.19 5.33 -17.73
C PHE A 442 9.08 4.71 -16.64
N LEU A 443 9.29 5.39 -15.52
CA LEU A 443 9.96 4.80 -14.36
C LEU A 443 9.20 3.56 -13.84
N LEU A 444 7.88 3.59 -13.88
CA LEU A 444 7.03 2.57 -13.26
C LEU A 444 7.19 1.18 -13.92
N PRO A 445 7.06 1.04 -15.26
CA PRO A 445 7.32 -0.25 -15.89
C PRO A 445 8.79 -0.68 -15.74
N ALA A 446 9.76 0.24 -15.71
CA ALA A 446 11.16 -0.09 -15.49
C ALA A 446 11.41 -0.73 -14.10
N VAL A 447 10.82 -0.17 -13.05
CA VAL A 447 10.89 -0.77 -11.70
C VAL A 447 10.13 -2.11 -11.64
N LEU A 448 8.99 -2.21 -12.34
CA LEU A 448 8.21 -3.43 -12.34
C LEU A 448 8.95 -4.60 -13.01
N LEU A 449 9.89 -4.34 -13.93
CA LEU A 449 10.76 -5.38 -14.51
C LEU A 449 11.57 -6.10 -13.42
N VAL A 450 11.98 -5.43 -12.34
CA VAL A 450 12.66 -6.09 -11.21
C VAL A 450 11.75 -7.15 -10.58
N GLY A 451 10.48 -6.80 -10.34
CA GLY A 451 9.48 -7.74 -9.85
C GLY A 451 9.20 -8.88 -10.83
N LEU A 452 9.12 -8.58 -12.12
CA LEU A 452 8.91 -9.57 -13.17
C LEU A 452 10.09 -10.55 -13.24
N VAL A 453 11.33 -10.07 -13.20
CA VAL A 453 12.52 -10.92 -13.16
C VAL A 453 12.50 -11.82 -11.91
N ALA A 454 12.15 -11.27 -10.74
CA ALA A 454 12.03 -12.08 -9.53
C ALA A 454 10.99 -13.22 -9.71
N VAL A 455 9.83 -12.93 -10.28
CA VAL A 455 8.75 -13.92 -10.49
C VAL A 455 9.15 -15.02 -11.49
N VAL A 456 9.98 -14.70 -12.50
CA VAL A 456 10.49 -15.70 -13.45
C VAL A 456 11.26 -16.81 -12.75
N PHE A 457 11.86 -16.54 -11.61
CA PHE A 457 12.64 -17.49 -10.83
C PHE A 457 11.82 -18.23 -9.75
N PHE A 458 10.49 -18.10 -9.70
CA PHE A 458 9.64 -18.87 -8.79
C PHE A 458 9.74 -20.37 -9.05
N GLU A 459 9.85 -21.13 -7.98
CA GLU A 459 9.84 -22.59 -8.01
C GLU A 459 8.42 -23.15 -7.89
N ARG A 460 8.23 -24.35 -8.42
CA ARG A 460 6.96 -25.07 -8.27
C ARG A 460 6.69 -25.35 -6.79
N PRO A 461 5.51 -25.03 -6.27
CA PRO A 461 5.13 -25.46 -4.93
C PRO A 461 5.11 -26.99 -4.84
N GLY A 462 5.66 -27.55 -3.76
CA GLY A 462 5.88 -29.00 -3.61
C GLY A 462 4.63 -29.87 -3.72
N HIS A 463 3.41 -29.33 -3.54
CA HIS A 463 2.16 -30.09 -3.66
C HIS A 463 1.64 -30.22 -5.11
N PHE A 464 2.19 -29.54 -6.10
CA PHE A 464 1.85 -29.72 -7.52
C PHE A 464 2.46 -31.01 -8.12
N GLY A 465 3.18 -31.82 -7.34
CA GLY A 465 3.82 -33.04 -7.78
C GLY A 465 3.71 -34.21 -6.79
N ALA A 466 3.16 -33.97 -5.60
CA ALA A 466 2.92 -35.06 -4.66
C ALA A 466 1.63 -35.81 -5.07
N ALA A 467 1.78 -37.04 -5.54
CA ALA A 467 0.66 -37.99 -5.52
C ALA A 467 0.07 -38.05 -4.10
N PRO A 468 -1.24 -38.29 -3.95
CA PRO A 468 -1.82 -38.51 -2.63
C PRO A 468 -0.96 -39.52 -1.87
N ALA A 469 -0.53 -39.17 -0.65
CA ALA A 469 0.21 -40.11 0.17
C ALA A 469 -0.65 -41.37 0.28
N GLU A 470 -0.12 -42.52 -0.15
CA GLU A 470 -0.73 -43.80 0.06
C GLU A 470 -1.08 -43.91 1.55
N PRO A 471 -2.32 -44.31 1.89
CA PRO A 471 -2.67 -44.51 3.29
C PRO A 471 -1.69 -45.52 3.89
N ALA A 472 -1.10 -45.15 5.03
CA ALA A 472 -0.18 -46.04 5.75
C ALA A 472 -0.85 -47.40 5.94
N PRO A 473 -0.14 -48.52 5.68
CA PRO A 473 -0.70 -49.84 5.88
C PRO A 473 -1.17 -49.97 7.32
N PRO A 474 -2.33 -50.62 7.56
CA PRO A 474 -2.85 -50.81 8.91
C PRO A 474 -1.78 -51.49 9.75
N ALA A 475 -1.52 -50.94 10.95
CA ALA A 475 -0.59 -51.53 11.90
C ALA A 475 -1.05 -52.99 12.17
N ALA A 476 -0.18 -53.91 11.87
CA ALA A 476 -0.40 -55.31 12.23
C ALA A 476 -0.42 -55.40 13.76
N HIS A 477 -1.56 -55.84 14.28
CA HIS A 477 -1.74 -56.22 15.69
C HIS A 477 -1.13 -57.58 15.98
#